data_932dd66b01de0e4dc72cfe03c461ad82
#
_entry.id   932dd66b01de0e4dc72cfe03c461ad82
#
_cell.length_a   1.000
_cell.length_b   1.000
_cell.length_c   1.000
_cell.angle_alpha   90.00
_cell.angle_beta   90.00
_cell.angle_gamma   90.00
#
_symmetry.space_group_name_H-M   'P 1'
#
loop_
_entity.id
_entity.type
_entity.pdbx_description
1 polymer ?
#
loop_
_entity_poly.entity_id
_entity_poly.type
_entity_poly.pdbx_seq_one_letter_code
_entity_poly.pdbx_strand_id
1 'polypeptide(L)'
;FDGTTTAKQAATSFTFDLYGNVTRKYFYGDVSITGDEMDEYTEYTYDTTNWIASLPSHTYVNDSGGTTKAQAWFTYDAKGNLLTKTAWLNGGTNPVITYTYDSYGNISTIKDALNYTSTIAYDSTYTYPVQMTNPLGHVVTKTYDARFGKVLTETDPNNNITTYAYDVFGRIIKVTNPNDTTSPYGTMSYYY
;
A
#
# COMPACT_ATOMS: atom_id res chain seq x y z
N PHE A 1 -5.04 12.35 -29.35
CA PHE A 1 -5.46 13.24 -30.47
C PHE A 1 -6.90 12.88 -30.78
N ASP A 2 -7.85 13.77 -30.45
CA ASP A 2 -9.30 13.53 -30.66
C ASP A 2 -9.77 14.06 -32.02
N GLY A 3 -8.86 14.41 -32.93
CA GLY A 3 -9.16 14.94 -34.27
C GLY A 3 -9.59 16.42 -34.29
N THR A 4 -9.54 17.13 -33.16
CA THR A 4 -9.77 18.58 -33.15
C THR A 4 -8.47 19.33 -33.49
N THR A 5 -8.61 20.47 -34.14
CA THR A 5 -7.46 21.34 -34.51
C THR A 5 -7.00 22.20 -33.33
N THR A 6 -7.72 22.21 -32.20
CA THR A 6 -7.40 22.99 -31.02
C THR A 6 -6.68 22.11 -29.99
N ALA A 7 -5.47 22.49 -29.61
CA ALA A 7 -4.74 21.81 -28.55
C ALA A 7 -5.47 21.98 -27.21
N LYS A 8 -5.73 20.88 -26.52
CA LYS A 8 -6.24 20.89 -25.13
C LYS A 8 -5.08 21.16 -24.19
N GLN A 9 -5.31 22.03 -23.23
CA GLN A 9 -4.33 22.36 -22.20
C GLN A 9 -4.89 21.99 -20.83
N ALA A 10 -4.17 21.14 -20.08
CA ALA A 10 -4.45 20.85 -18.69
C ALA A 10 -3.39 21.51 -17.82
N ALA A 11 -3.78 22.00 -16.64
CA ALA A 11 -2.89 22.61 -15.68
C ALA A 11 -3.16 22.10 -14.27
N THR A 12 -2.13 22.17 -13.43
CA THR A 12 -2.22 21.82 -12.01
C THR A 12 -1.40 22.83 -11.21
N SER A 13 -1.93 23.32 -10.09
CA SER A 13 -1.20 24.16 -9.14
C SER A 13 -1.13 23.49 -7.78
N PHE A 14 -0.15 23.90 -6.97
CA PHE A 14 0.10 23.33 -5.64
C PHE A 14 0.25 24.46 -4.62
N THR A 15 -0.20 24.22 -3.40
CA THR A 15 0.16 25.01 -2.22
C THR A 15 0.87 24.12 -1.21
N PHE A 16 1.74 24.71 -0.42
CA PHE A 16 2.59 23.99 0.53
C PHE A 16 2.49 24.62 1.92
N ASP A 17 2.73 23.83 2.95
CA ASP A 17 2.94 24.32 4.31
C ASP A 17 4.40 24.77 4.54
N LEU A 18 4.72 25.13 5.79
CA LEU A 18 6.07 25.57 6.18
C LEU A 18 7.12 24.45 6.13
N TYR A 19 6.67 23.19 6.08
CA TYR A 19 7.55 22.01 6.01
C TYR A 19 7.72 21.48 4.59
N GLY A 20 7.06 22.09 3.60
CA GLY A 20 7.11 21.69 2.20
C GLY A 20 6.11 20.60 1.83
N ASN A 21 5.17 20.24 2.71
CA ASN A 21 4.11 19.31 2.37
C ASN A 21 3.06 19.97 1.46
N VAL A 22 2.54 19.23 0.49
CA VAL A 22 1.47 19.71 -0.40
C VAL A 22 0.15 19.73 0.37
N THR A 23 -0.37 20.90 0.70
CA THR A 23 -1.64 21.07 1.42
C THR A 23 -2.84 21.19 0.48
N ARG A 24 -2.62 21.59 -0.76
CA ARG A 24 -3.65 21.67 -1.80
C ARG A 24 -3.03 21.38 -3.16
N LYS A 25 -3.79 20.63 -3.96
CA LYS A 25 -3.48 20.40 -5.37
C LYS A 25 -4.75 20.71 -6.17
N TYR A 26 -4.70 21.75 -6.97
CA TYR A 26 -5.80 22.20 -7.79
C TYR A 26 -5.60 21.76 -9.23
N PHE A 27 -6.53 20.98 -9.74
CA PHE A 27 -6.58 20.53 -11.13
C PHE A 27 -7.53 21.44 -11.88
N TYR A 28 -7.01 22.15 -12.86
CA TYR A 28 -7.79 23.05 -13.73
C TYR A 28 -8.60 22.28 -14.80
N GLY A 29 -8.40 20.95 -14.91
CA GLY A 29 -8.99 20.19 -16.00
C GLY A 29 -8.52 20.68 -17.36
N ASP A 30 -9.41 20.73 -18.34
CA ASP A 30 -9.19 21.45 -19.60
C ASP A 30 -9.42 22.94 -19.37
N VAL A 31 -8.38 23.76 -19.43
CA VAL A 31 -8.44 25.21 -19.11
C VAL A 31 -9.43 26.01 -19.96
N SER A 32 -9.93 25.41 -21.04
CA SER A 32 -10.99 26.00 -21.90
C SER A 32 -12.40 25.64 -21.45
N ILE A 33 -12.58 24.74 -20.47
CA ILE A 33 -13.86 24.25 -19.95
C ILE A 33 -13.98 24.68 -18.50
N THR A 34 -15.18 25.09 -18.09
CA THR A 34 -15.47 25.39 -16.69
C THR A 34 -16.35 24.27 -16.12
N GLY A 35 -16.01 23.79 -14.92
CA GLY A 35 -16.80 22.78 -14.22
C GLY A 35 -16.20 21.38 -14.22
N ASP A 36 -15.01 21.20 -14.81
CA ASP A 36 -14.22 19.97 -14.77
C ASP A 36 -13.02 20.05 -13.80
N GLU A 37 -12.93 21.16 -13.04
CA GLU A 37 -11.90 21.37 -12.03
C GLU A 37 -12.10 20.45 -10.81
N MET A 38 -10.97 20.11 -10.16
CA MET A 38 -10.96 19.37 -8.89
C MET A 38 -9.95 19.97 -7.91
N ASP A 39 -10.33 19.97 -6.65
CA ASP A 39 -9.50 20.36 -5.53
C ASP A 39 -9.19 19.16 -4.64
N GLU A 40 -7.94 18.82 -4.49
CA GLU A 40 -7.46 17.82 -3.55
C GLU A 40 -6.73 18.53 -2.39
N TYR A 41 -7.16 18.26 -1.17
CA TYR A 41 -6.61 18.82 0.05
C TYR A 41 -6.00 17.73 0.92
N THR A 42 -4.90 18.07 1.59
CA THR A 42 -4.27 17.24 2.60
C THR A 42 -3.96 18.09 3.83
N GLU A 43 -4.53 17.69 4.97
CA GLU A 43 -4.19 18.21 6.28
C GLU A 43 -3.17 17.27 6.92
N TYR A 44 -2.23 17.83 7.71
CA TYR A 44 -1.14 17.06 8.30
C TYR A 44 -1.17 17.17 9.82
N THR A 45 -0.76 16.09 10.50
CA THR A 45 -0.39 16.10 11.90
C THR A 45 1.12 16.33 12.01
N TYR A 46 1.52 17.18 12.94
CA TYR A 46 2.93 17.52 13.20
C TYR A 46 3.30 17.08 14.62
N ASP A 47 4.40 16.36 14.73
CA ASP A 47 5.09 16.11 16.00
C ASP A 47 6.50 16.68 15.91
N THR A 48 6.65 17.93 16.34
CA THR A 48 7.92 18.65 16.30
C THR A 48 8.95 18.10 17.28
N THR A 49 8.51 17.36 18.31
CA THR A 49 9.39 16.71 19.28
C THR A 49 10.15 15.54 18.65
N ASN A 50 9.45 14.75 17.84
CA ASN A 50 10.00 13.59 17.15
C ASN A 50 10.37 13.87 15.68
N TRP A 51 10.34 15.16 15.26
CA TRP A 51 10.63 15.59 13.88
C TRP A 51 9.75 14.92 12.81
N ILE A 52 8.50 14.61 13.17
CA ILE A 52 7.51 14.04 12.25
C ILE A 52 6.64 15.20 11.74
N ALA A 53 6.86 15.61 10.49
CA ALA A 53 6.22 16.80 9.93
C ALA A 53 5.39 16.53 8.66
N SER A 54 5.13 15.25 8.31
CA SER A 54 4.50 14.89 7.03
C SER A 54 3.49 13.74 7.11
N LEU A 55 2.81 13.59 8.26
CA LEU A 55 1.77 12.58 8.44
C LEU A 55 0.39 13.14 8.04
N PRO A 56 -0.21 12.73 6.91
CA PRO A 56 -1.55 13.15 6.54
C PRO A 56 -2.56 12.74 7.62
N SER A 57 -3.32 13.68 8.18
CA SER A 57 -4.40 13.40 9.14
C SER A 57 -5.76 13.31 8.45
N HIS A 58 -5.94 14.08 7.38
CA HIS A 58 -7.17 14.10 6.59
C HIS A 58 -6.84 14.43 5.13
N THR A 59 -7.46 13.72 4.21
CA THR A 59 -7.45 14.07 2.78
C THR A 59 -8.87 14.17 2.26
N TYR A 60 -9.14 15.11 1.38
CA TYR A 60 -10.43 15.21 0.72
C TYR A 60 -10.34 15.84 -0.67
N VAL A 61 -11.28 15.46 -1.53
CA VAL A 61 -11.40 15.93 -2.91
C VAL A 61 -12.76 16.57 -3.10
N ASN A 62 -12.76 17.79 -3.60
CA ASN A 62 -13.97 18.52 -3.96
C ASN A 62 -14.06 18.67 -5.48
N ASP A 63 -15.30 18.71 -6.01
CA ASP A 63 -15.54 19.14 -7.38
C ASP A 63 -15.48 20.68 -7.51
N SER A 64 -15.64 21.18 -8.72
CA SER A 64 -15.66 22.62 -9.04
C SER A 64 -16.72 23.42 -8.28
N GLY A 65 -17.81 22.78 -7.85
CA GLY A 65 -18.87 23.38 -7.02
C GLY A 65 -18.57 23.37 -5.52
N GLY A 66 -17.40 22.86 -5.10
CA GLY A 66 -17.02 22.72 -3.69
C GLY A 66 -17.66 21.52 -2.98
N THR A 67 -18.30 20.60 -3.72
CA THR A 67 -18.90 19.41 -3.13
C THR A 67 -17.84 18.32 -2.94
N THR A 68 -17.73 17.79 -1.71
CA THR A 68 -16.80 16.70 -1.41
C THR A 68 -17.22 15.41 -2.12
N LYS A 69 -16.30 14.82 -2.84
CA LYS A 69 -16.48 13.57 -3.61
C LYS A 69 -15.78 12.38 -2.99
N ALA A 70 -14.69 12.62 -2.26
CA ALA A 70 -13.95 11.59 -1.54
C ALA A 70 -13.25 12.21 -0.34
N GLN A 71 -13.10 11.45 0.76
CA GLN A 71 -12.26 11.86 1.87
C GLN A 71 -11.79 10.64 2.69
N ALA A 72 -10.69 10.79 3.42
CA ALA A 72 -10.15 9.78 4.32
C ALA A 72 -9.45 10.45 5.51
N TRP A 73 -9.51 9.79 6.67
CA TRP A 73 -8.84 10.21 7.90
C TRP A 73 -7.84 9.15 8.33
N PHE A 74 -6.77 9.62 8.96
CA PHE A 74 -5.66 8.78 9.39
C PHE A 74 -5.28 9.14 10.84
N THR A 75 -4.94 8.13 11.63
CA THR A 75 -4.37 8.32 12.96
C THR A 75 -3.06 7.54 13.08
N TYR A 76 -2.16 8.02 13.92
CA TYR A 76 -0.81 7.49 14.07
C TYR A 76 -0.44 7.30 15.51
N ASP A 77 0.53 6.42 15.78
CA ASP A 77 1.18 6.35 17.10
C ASP A 77 2.29 7.41 17.22
N ALA A 78 2.92 7.47 18.39
CA ALA A 78 4.01 8.42 18.66
C ALA A 78 5.29 8.18 17.81
N LYS A 79 5.40 7.06 17.11
CA LYS A 79 6.51 6.74 16.20
C LYS A 79 6.18 7.08 14.74
N GLY A 80 4.94 7.52 14.45
CA GLY A 80 4.46 7.79 13.10
C GLY A 80 3.89 6.57 12.38
N ASN A 81 3.69 5.43 13.05
CA ASN A 81 3.04 4.28 12.44
C ASN A 81 1.54 4.51 12.32
N LEU A 82 0.96 4.18 11.16
CA LEU A 82 -0.47 4.35 10.87
C LEU A 82 -1.32 3.41 11.73
N LEU A 83 -2.11 3.93 12.66
CA LEU A 83 -3.01 3.13 13.51
C LEU A 83 -4.36 2.86 12.83
N THR A 84 -4.96 3.89 12.22
CA THR A 84 -6.25 3.73 11.55
C THR A 84 -6.29 4.48 10.23
N LYS A 85 -7.00 3.91 9.27
CA LYS A 85 -7.44 4.57 8.06
C LYS A 85 -8.97 4.47 7.99
N THR A 86 -9.65 5.61 8.03
CA THR A 86 -11.12 5.71 7.86
C THR A 86 -11.41 6.24 6.47
N ALA A 87 -12.14 5.50 5.66
CA ALA A 87 -12.62 5.97 4.36
C ALA A 87 -14.04 6.55 4.49
N TRP A 88 -14.35 7.57 3.71
CA TRP A 88 -15.69 8.14 3.70
C TRP A 88 -16.68 7.27 2.91
N LEU A 89 -17.84 7.04 3.49
CA LEU A 89 -18.98 6.42 2.83
C LEU A 89 -20.15 7.39 2.88
N ASN A 90 -20.52 7.96 1.73
CA ASN A 90 -21.63 8.91 1.63
C ASN A 90 -22.95 8.26 2.08
N GLY A 91 -23.52 8.75 3.19
CA GLY A 91 -24.80 8.27 3.72
C GLY A 91 -24.73 6.97 4.53
N GLY A 92 -23.54 6.50 4.93
CA GLY A 92 -23.34 5.28 5.72
C GLY A 92 -22.31 5.43 6.84
N THR A 93 -22.04 4.32 7.53
CA THR A 93 -20.95 4.24 8.51
C THR A 93 -19.61 4.12 7.78
N ASN A 94 -18.69 5.02 8.07
CA ASN A 94 -17.39 5.05 7.47
C ASN A 94 -16.59 3.77 7.80
N PRO A 95 -16.09 3.03 6.80
CA PRO A 95 -15.26 1.86 7.05
C PRO A 95 -13.90 2.24 7.63
N VAL A 96 -13.46 1.51 8.65
CA VAL A 96 -12.19 1.72 9.35
C VAL A 96 -11.32 0.49 9.20
N ILE A 97 -10.08 0.68 8.76
CA ILE A 97 -9.01 -0.32 8.82
C ILE A 97 -8.10 0.04 9.99
N THR A 98 -7.76 -0.96 10.82
CA THR A 98 -6.88 -0.77 11.99
C THR A 98 -5.63 -1.61 11.83
N TYR A 99 -4.48 -1.04 12.22
CA TYR A 99 -3.17 -1.69 12.17
C TYR A 99 -2.58 -1.78 13.57
N THR A 100 -1.86 -2.87 13.86
CA THR A 100 -0.97 -2.97 15.00
C THR A 100 0.43 -3.33 14.56
N TYR A 101 1.40 -3.04 15.41
CA TYR A 101 2.82 -3.18 15.08
C TYR A 101 3.55 -3.95 16.16
N ASP A 102 4.64 -4.60 15.79
CA ASP A 102 5.62 -5.12 16.73
C ASP A 102 6.51 -3.99 17.30
N SER A 103 7.45 -4.34 18.18
CA SER A 103 8.37 -3.37 18.80
C SER A 103 9.31 -2.68 17.80
N TYR A 104 9.49 -3.25 16.61
CA TYR A 104 10.37 -2.77 15.53
C TYR A 104 9.64 -1.92 14.50
N GLY A 105 8.31 -1.82 14.59
CA GLY A 105 7.48 -1.05 13.65
C GLY A 105 6.98 -1.87 12.46
N ASN A 106 7.12 -3.20 12.49
CA ASN A 106 6.54 -4.06 11.47
C ASN A 106 5.05 -4.30 11.75
N ILE A 107 4.21 -4.32 10.72
CA ILE A 107 2.77 -4.59 10.88
C ILE A 107 2.57 -6.01 11.40
N SER A 108 1.98 -6.16 12.59
CA SER A 108 1.65 -7.45 13.20
C SER A 108 0.22 -7.89 12.92
N THR A 109 -0.74 -6.95 12.87
CA THR A 109 -2.13 -7.25 12.48
C THR A 109 -2.71 -6.17 11.57
N ILE A 110 -3.66 -6.60 10.72
CA ILE A 110 -4.51 -5.73 9.93
C ILE A 110 -5.95 -6.17 10.19
N LYS A 111 -6.78 -5.27 10.73
CA LYS A 111 -8.20 -5.49 10.95
C LYS A 111 -9.01 -4.65 9.99
N ASP A 112 -9.87 -5.29 9.20
CA ASP A 112 -10.73 -4.61 8.24
C ASP A 112 -11.98 -3.98 8.89
N ALA A 113 -12.78 -3.29 8.07
CA ALA A 113 -14.00 -2.60 8.51
C ALA A 113 -15.11 -3.55 9.01
N LEU A 114 -15.04 -4.83 8.70
CA LEU A 114 -15.96 -5.86 9.18
C LEU A 114 -15.42 -6.57 10.43
N ASN A 115 -14.32 -6.07 11.01
CA ASN A 115 -13.60 -6.64 12.15
C ASN A 115 -12.90 -7.98 11.88
N TYR A 116 -12.69 -8.35 10.63
CA TYR A 116 -11.87 -9.50 10.28
C TYR A 116 -10.39 -9.13 10.41
N THR A 117 -9.62 -9.99 11.10
CA THR A 117 -8.21 -9.72 11.39
C THR A 117 -7.31 -10.72 10.66
N SER A 118 -6.34 -10.18 9.92
CA SER A 118 -5.18 -10.91 9.41
C SER A 118 -3.98 -10.67 10.29
N THR A 119 -3.10 -11.67 10.47
CA THR A 119 -1.87 -11.57 11.27
C THR A 119 -0.63 -11.82 10.42
N ILE A 120 0.46 -11.17 10.78
CA ILE A 120 1.77 -11.32 10.13
C ILE A 120 2.79 -11.61 11.23
N ALA A 121 3.56 -12.70 11.07
CA ALA A 121 4.69 -13.00 11.93
C ALA A 121 5.99 -12.89 11.12
N TYR A 122 7.03 -12.39 11.80
CA TYR A 122 8.34 -12.16 11.21
C TYR A 122 9.34 -13.20 11.71
N ASP A 123 10.47 -13.30 11.03
CA ASP A 123 11.60 -14.11 11.44
C ASP A 123 12.22 -13.60 12.77
N SER A 124 13.19 -14.34 13.30
CA SER A 124 13.86 -13.99 14.56
C SER A 124 14.66 -12.68 14.51
N THR A 125 14.90 -12.16 13.32
CA THR A 125 15.57 -10.86 13.10
C THR A 125 14.58 -9.71 12.85
N TYR A 126 13.28 -9.99 12.85
CA TYR A 126 12.19 -9.04 12.58
C TYR A 126 12.32 -8.36 11.20
N THR A 127 12.94 -9.03 10.25
CA THR A 127 13.24 -8.49 8.92
C THR A 127 12.27 -9.01 7.85
N TYR A 128 11.97 -10.31 7.89
CA TYR A 128 11.18 -10.95 6.84
C TYR A 128 9.83 -11.48 7.38
N PRO A 129 8.70 -11.21 6.71
CA PRO A 129 7.40 -11.78 7.06
C PRO A 129 7.36 -13.26 6.69
N VAL A 130 7.56 -14.14 7.67
CA VAL A 130 7.63 -15.60 7.47
C VAL A 130 6.31 -16.31 7.54
N GLN A 131 5.28 -15.68 8.12
CA GLN A 131 3.94 -16.26 8.19
C GLN A 131 2.87 -15.18 8.05
N MET A 132 1.85 -15.47 7.26
CA MET A 132 0.65 -14.66 7.12
C MET A 132 -0.57 -15.55 7.35
N THR A 133 -1.47 -15.14 8.25
CA THR A 133 -2.72 -15.84 8.53
C THR A 133 -3.89 -14.91 8.19
N ASN A 134 -4.80 -15.36 7.34
CA ASN A 134 -5.99 -14.60 7.01
C ASN A 134 -7.09 -14.79 8.08
N PRO A 135 -8.22 -14.03 8.03
CA PRO A 135 -9.30 -14.13 9.01
C PRO A 135 -9.99 -15.52 9.08
N LEU A 136 -9.85 -16.33 8.05
CA LEU A 136 -10.39 -17.70 8.01
C LEU A 136 -9.43 -18.74 8.62
N GLY A 137 -8.27 -18.30 9.10
CA GLY A 137 -7.23 -19.17 9.65
C GLY A 137 -6.34 -19.84 8.59
N HIS A 138 -6.46 -19.47 7.33
CA HIS A 138 -5.57 -19.97 6.29
C HIS A 138 -4.18 -19.36 6.45
N VAL A 139 -3.17 -20.21 6.48
CA VAL A 139 -1.77 -19.82 6.72
C VAL A 139 -0.96 -19.97 5.43
N VAL A 140 -0.20 -18.93 5.11
CA VAL A 140 0.88 -18.94 4.11
C VAL A 140 2.18 -18.74 4.85
N THR A 141 3.19 -19.60 4.58
CA THR A 141 4.53 -19.43 5.16
C THR A 141 5.58 -19.23 4.07
N LYS A 142 6.65 -18.47 4.41
CA LYS A 142 7.73 -18.16 3.49
C LYS A 142 9.09 -18.35 4.17
N THR A 143 10.08 -18.76 3.39
CA THR A 143 11.50 -18.68 3.78
C THR A 143 12.23 -17.75 2.82
N TYR A 144 13.32 -17.17 3.28
CA TYR A 144 14.02 -16.14 2.52
C TYR A 144 15.53 -16.46 2.39
N ASP A 145 16.09 -16.04 1.26
CA ASP A 145 17.52 -15.93 1.07
C ASP A 145 18.00 -14.61 1.68
N ALA A 146 18.69 -14.68 2.80
CA ALA A 146 19.17 -13.49 3.53
C ALA A 146 20.17 -12.63 2.72
N ARG A 147 20.83 -13.20 1.69
CA ARG A 147 21.77 -12.46 0.84
C ARG A 147 21.07 -11.43 -0.04
N PHE A 148 19.85 -11.75 -0.49
CA PHE A 148 19.11 -10.95 -1.47
C PHE A 148 17.75 -10.46 -0.95
N GLY A 149 17.29 -10.93 0.23
CA GLY A 149 15.96 -10.65 0.76
C GLY A 149 14.83 -11.24 -0.08
N LYS A 150 15.11 -12.33 -0.82
CA LYS A 150 14.15 -12.93 -1.76
C LYS A 150 13.60 -14.23 -1.22
N VAL A 151 12.34 -14.53 -1.57
CA VAL A 151 11.64 -15.76 -1.13
C VAL A 151 12.34 -16.98 -1.71
N LEU A 152 12.71 -17.95 -0.87
CA LEU A 152 13.20 -19.27 -1.27
C LEU A 152 12.08 -20.29 -1.40
N THR A 153 11.15 -20.28 -0.44
CA THR A 153 9.97 -21.16 -0.48
C THR A 153 8.73 -20.38 -0.09
N GLU A 154 7.62 -20.76 -0.68
CA GLU A 154 6.29 -20.32 -0.27
C GLU A 154 5.41 -21.57 -0.11
N THR A 155 4.80 -21.74 1.07
CA THR A 155 3.86 -22.82 1.35
C THR A 155 2.47 -22.22 1.44
N ASP A 156 1.55 -22.73 0.63
CA ASP A 156 0.16 -22.32 0.60
C ASP A 156 -0.65 -22.95 1.76
N PRO A 157 -1.92 -22.54 1.99
CA PRO A 157 -2.77 -23.12 3.04
C PRO A 157 -3.08 -24.61 2.88
N ASN A 158 -2.83 -25.21 1.72
CA ASN A 158 -3.00 -26.63 1.45
C ASN A 158 -1.70 -27.43 1.61
N ASN A 159 -0.64 -26.79 2.16
CA ASN A 159 0.71 -27.32 2.29
C ASN A 159 1.43 -27.61 0.97
N ASN A 160 1.00 -26.97 -0.11
CA ASN A 160 1.73 -27.03 -1.37
C ASN A 160 2.91 -26.03 -1.33
N ILE A 161 4.09 -26.50 -1.76
CA ILE A 161 5.32 -25.72 -1.68
C ILE A 161 5.76 -25.31 -3.09
N THR A 162 5.91 -23.99 -3.30
CA THR A 162 6.64 -23.43 -4.45
C THR A 162 8.06 -23.07 -4.01
N THR A 163 9.08 -23.44 -4.80
CA THR A 163 10.47 -23.11 -4.51
C THR A 163 11.08 -22.21 -5.58
N TYR A 164 11.99 -21.34 -5.15
CA TYR A 164 12.66 -20.37 -6.00
C TYR A 164 14.18 -20.52 -5.86
N ALA A 165 14.89 -20.46 -6.99
CA ALA A 165 16.35 -20.45 -6.99
C ALA A 165 16.87 -19.18 -7.71
N TYR A 166 18.01 -18.70 -7.23
CA TYR A 166 18.61 -17.45 -7.71
C TYR A 166 20.09 -17.68 -8.08
N ASP A 167 20.57 -16.93 -9.07
CA ASP A 167 21.99 -16.86 -9.40
C ASP A 167 22.78 -16.01 -8.37
N VAL A 168 24.08 -15.89 -8.61
CA VAL A 168 24.98 -15.12 -7.74
C VAL A 168 24.68 -13.61 -7.69
N PHE A 169 23.88 -13.10 -8.64
CA PHE A 169 23.42 -11.71 -8.69
C PHE A 169 22.00 -11.54 -8.13
N GLY A 170 21.40 -12.61 -7.60
CA GLY A 170 20.03 -12.60 -7.10
C GLY A 170 18.95 -12.59 -8.19
N ARG A 171 19.27 -12.90 -9.45
CA ARG A 171 18.27 -13.06 -10.50
C ARG A 171 17.64 -14.45 -10.40
N ILE A 172 16.32 -14.54 -10.62
CA ILE A 172 15.62 -15.82 -10.54
C ILE A 172 16.06 -16.73 -11.69
N ILE A 173 16.51 -17.94 -11.38
CA ILE A 173 16.92 -18.93 -12.38
C ILE A 173 15.97 -20.12 -12.46
N LYS A 174 15.18 -20.37 -11.39
CA LYS A 174 14.24 -21.48 -11.40
C LYS A 174 13.07 -21.21 -10.47
N VAL A 175 11.86 -21.57 -10.91
CA VAL A 175 10.65 -21.70 -10.09
C VAL A 175 10.14 -23.12 -10.24
N THR A 176 10.01 -23.84 -9.12
CA THR A 176 9.41 -25.17 -9.09
C THR A 176 8.05 -25.08 -8.43
N ASN A 177 7.00 -25.41 -9.16
CA ASN A 177 5.64 -25.41 -8.65
C ASN A 177 5.35 -26.64 -7.77
N PRO A 178 4.33 -26.58 -6.93
CA PRO A 178 3.92 -27.74 -6.11
C PRO A 178 3.67 -28.97 -6.95
N ASN A 179 4.04 -30.15 -6.38
CA ASN A 179 3.84 -31.46 -7.00
C ASN A 179 4.55 -31.69 -8.35
N ASP A 180 5.45 -30.79 -8.73
CA ASP A 180 6.24 -30.94 -9.95
C ASP A 180 7.55 -31.68 -9.67
N THR A 181 7.47 -32.99 -9.59
CA THR A 181 8.64 -33.86 -9.42
C THR A 181 9.19 -34.38 -10.74
N THR A 182 8.44 -34.35 -11.85
CA THR A 182 8.81 -35.01 -13.11
C THR A 182 8.31 -34.33 -14.39
N SER A 183 7.48 -33.32 -14.29
CA SER A 183 6.89 -32.66 -15.48
C SER A 183 7.67 -31.43 -15.90
N PRO A 184 8.04 -31.29 -17.20
CA PRO A 184 8.67 -30.06 -17.71
C PRO A 184 7.73 -28.84 -17.67
N TYR A 185 6.43 -29.01 -17.42
CA TYR A 185 5.41 -27.96 -17.44
C TYR A 185 5.19 -27.28 -16.09
N GLY A 186 5.64 -27.85 -15.00
CA GLY A 186 5.50 -27.28 -13.65
C GLY A 186 6.71 -26.49 -13.17
N THR A 187 7.87 -26.68 -13.81
CA THR A 187 9.11 -25.95 -13.47
C THR A 187 9.46 -24.95 -14.57
N MET A 188 9.62 -23.67 -14.18
CA MET A 188 10.13 -22.63 -15.07
C MET A 188 11.62 -22.40 -14.82
N SER A 189 12.43 -22.41 -15.89
CA SER A 189 13.85 -22.08 -15.84
C SER A 189 14.14 -20.84 -16.67
N TYR A 190 15.00 -19.97 -16.15
CA TYR A 190 15.41 -18.72 -16.80
C TYR A 190 16.91 -18.74 -17.06
N TYR A 191 17.31 -18.28 -18.22
CA TYR A 191 18.70 -18.18 -18.66
C TYR A 191 19.02 -16.72 -18.97
N TYR A 192 20.17 -16.24 -18.52
CA TYR A 192 20.62 -14.86 -18.69
C TYR A 192 21.97 -14.79 -19.38
#